data_84b2c9aa41d4a874f46ee0c3128a4aa6
#
_entry.id   84b2c9aa41d4a874f46ee0c3128a4aa6
#
_cell.length_a   1.000
_cell.length_b   1.000
_cell.length_c   1.000
_cell.angle_alpha   90.00
_cell.angle_beta   90.00
_cell.angle_gamma   90.00
#
_symmetry.space_group_name_H-M   'P 1'
#
loop_
_entity.id
_entity.type
_entity.pdbx_description
1 polymer ?
#
loop_
_entity_poly.entity_id
_entity_poly.type
_entity_poly.pdbx_seq_one_letter_code
_entity_poly.pdbx_strand_id
1 'polypeptide(L)'
;MNYEDELDRSRARKSRRRESERETAAKHHSHETENLYSMSADPGSRAGRAAAKSHGAGSHNHKRRKNGNKKKKIIIGVLIALIVLVLGFSGAVYAYIQHNFGKMNGQNEFDLKDVLNENISLEMRDKMEKGYWTIAVFGLDSRDGSTGKGSQSDVIMIANLNRETGEIKLVSVFRDTYLNVNDKNTYNKINAAYAMGGPEQAVKALNKNLDLNITHYV
;
A
#
# COMPACT_ATOMS: atom_id res chain seq x y z
N MET A 1 21.22 -27.37 -22.14
CA MET A 1 19.86 -27.37 -21.59
C MET A 1 19.22 -26.10 -22.15
N ASN A 2 18.22 -26.24 -23.02
CA ASN A 2 17.72 -25.12 -23.82
C ASN A 2 16.76 -24.29 -23.01
N TYR A 3 16.85 -22.97 -23.12
CA TYR A 3 15.99 -21.98 -22.45
C TYR A 3 14.48 -22.21 -22.71
N GLU A 4 14.13 -22.75 -23.87
CA GLU A 4 12.74 -23.09 -24.20
C GLU A 4 12.18 -24.26 -23.38
N ASP A 5 13.00 -25.26 -23.04
CA ASP A 5 12.60 -26.39 -22.18
C ASP A 5 12.25 -25.94 -20.75
N GLU A 6 12.89 -24.89 -20.25
CA GLU A 6 12.66 -24.33 -18.91
C GLU A 6 11.36 -23.51 -18.88
N LEU A 7 11.08 -22.78 -19.96
CA LEU A 7 9.83 -22.04 -20.14
C LEU A 7 8.62 -22.96 -20.23
N ASP A 8 8.72 -24.06 -20.95
CA ASP A 8 7.62 -25.02 -21.07
C ASP A 8 7.37 -25.78 -19.76
N ARG A 9 8.42 -26.11 -19.01
CA ARG A 9 8.28 -26.67 -17.64
C ARG A 9 7.63 -25.69 -16.67
N SER A 10 7.94 -24.39 -16.79
CA SER A 10 7.33 -23.36 -15.94
C SER A 10 5.84 -23.16 -16.27
N ARG A 11 5.48 -23.20 -17.56
CA ARG A 11 4.08 -23.14 -18.02
C ARG A 11 3.29 -24.36 -17.58
N ALA A 12 3.86 -25.55 -17.66
CA ALA A 12 3.24 -26.78 -17.24
C ALA A 12 3.02 -26.83 -15.70
N ARG A 13 3.94 -26.29 -14.89
CA ARG A 13 3.76 -26.15 -13.43
C ARG A 13 2.64 -25.18 -13.10
N LYS A 14 2.54 -24.06 -13.83
CA LYS A 14 1.50 -23.05 -13.61
C LYS A 14 0.10 -23.54 -13.98
N SER A 15 -0.02 -24.37 -15.03
CA SER A 15 -1.30 -24.96 -15.42
C SER A 15 -1.79 -25.99 -14.40
N ARG A 16 -0.92 -26.89 -13.90
CA ARG A 16 -1.26 -27.89 -12.86
C ARG A 16 -1.66 -27.23 -11.54
N ARG A 17 -1.03 -26.12 -11.17
CA ARG A 17 -1.41 -25.37 -9.97
C ARG A 17 -2.81 -24.76 -10.09
N ARG A 18 -3.15 -24.17 -11.24
CA ARG A 18 -4.49 -23.61 -11.50
C ARG A 18 -5.58 -24.69 -11.53
N GLU A 19 -5.25 -25.89 -11.97
CA GLU A 19 -6.18 -27.02 -12.01
C GLU A 19 -6.46 -27.54 -10.61
N SER A 20 -5.45 -27.66 -9.73
CA SER A 20 -5.63 -28.04 -8.33
C SER A 20 -6.41 -26.99 -7.53
N GLU A 21 -6.21 -25.70 -7.80
CA GLU A 21 -6.96 -24.60 -7.17
C GLU A 21 -8.45 -24.59 -7.60
N ARG A 22 -8.75 -25.02 -8.83
CA ARG A 22 -10.14 -25.18 -9.32
C ARG A 22 -10.81 -26.40 -8.72
N GLU A 23 -10.08 -27.49 -8.54
CA GLU A 23 -10.62 -28.73 -7.95
C GLU A 23 -10.92 -28.58 -6.46
N THR A 24 -10.09 -27.83 -5.73
CA THR A 24 -10.36 -27.48 -4.32
C THR A 24 -11.55 -26.53 -4.17
N ALA A 25 -11.71 -25.56 -5.08
CA ALA A 25 -12.85 -24.65 -5.08
C ALA A 25 -14.17 -25.36 -5.42
N ALA A 26 -14.15 -26.35 -6.33
CA ALA A 26 -15.32 -27.14 -6.69
C ALA A 26 -15.76 -28.08 -5.53
N LYS A 27 -14.82 -28.65 -4.77
CA LYS A 27 -15.11 -29.45 -3.59
C LYS A 27 -15.70 -28.65 -2.42
N HIS A 28 -15.31 -27.38 -2.29
CA HIS A 28 -15.88 -26.50 -1.26
C HIS A 28 -17.33 -26.11 -1.57
N HIS A 29 -17.69 -25.97 -2.85
CA HIS A 29 -19.05 -25.61 -3.26
C HIS A 29 -20.05 -26.76 -3.17
N SER A 30 -19.59 -28.02 -3.32
CA SER A 30 -20.46 -29.20 -3.18
C SER A 30 -20.83 -29.50 -1.73
N HIS A 31 -19.99 -29.15 -0.75
CA HIS A 31 -20.27 -29.36 0.67
C HIS A 31 -21.24 -28.33 1.27
N GLU A 32 -21.36 -27.17 0.68
CA GLU A 32 -22.27 -26.10 1.14
C GLU A 32 -23.72 -26.30 0.67
N THR A 33 -23.92 -26.99 -0.44
CA THR A 33 -25.25 -27.29 -0.99
C THR A 33 -25.91 -28.52 -0.33
N GLU A 34 -25.14 -29.46 0.23
CA GLU A 34 -25.69 -30.63 0.95
C GLU A 34 -26.27 -30.30 2.33
N ASN A 35 -25.76 -29.24 2.98
CA ASN A 35 -26.27 -28.82 4.30
C ASN A 35 -27.57 -28.00 4.26
N LEU A 36 -28.00 -27.54 3.10
CA LEU A 36 -29.24 -26.77 2.94
C LEU A 36 -30.47 -27.65 2.66
N TYR A 37 -30.28 -28.91 2.27
CA TYR A 37 -31.36 -29.79 1.87
C TYR A 37 -31.87 -30.71 3.00
N SER A 38 -31.21 -30.76 4.17
CA SER A 38 -31.56 -31.65 5.27
C SER A 38 -32.48 -31.03 6.34
N MET A 39 -32.96 -29.79 6.17
CA MET A 39 -33.80 -29.09 7.15
C MET A 39 -35.26 -28.87 6.72
N SER A 40 -35.73 -29.55 5.69
CA SER A 40 -37.16 -29.48 5.31
C SER A 40 -37.73 -30.80 4.92
N ALA A 41 -38.09 -31.64 5.91
CA ALA A 41 -39.15 -32.63 5.77
C ALA A 41 -39.42 -33.32 7.11
N ASP A 42 -40.44 -32.91 7.81
CA ASP A 42 -41.27 -33.84 8.59
C ASP A 42 -42.70 -33.33 8.62
N PRO A 43 -43.62 -34.01 7.94
CA PRO A 43 -45.03 -33.82 8.12
C PRO A 43 -45.67 -35.07 8.74
N GLY A 44 -46.25 -34.89 9.90
CA GLY A 44 -47.36 -35.77 10.21
C GLY A 44 -47.28 -36.57 11.46
N SER A 45 -48.12 -36.27 12.38
CA SER A 45 -49.08 -37.29 12.85
C SER A 45 -50.23 -36.65 13.62
N ARG A 46 -51.34 -37.17 13.21
CA ARG A 46 -52.71 -36.94 13.61
C ARG A 46 -53.05 -37.55 14.96
N ALA A 47 -54.04 -36.94 15.56
CA ALA A 47 -55.19 -37.57 16.24
C ALA A 47 -55.15 -37.71 17.76
N GLY A 48 -56.22 -37.26 18.36
CA GLY A 48 -56.74 -37.75 19.63
C GLY A 48 -57.44 -36.65 20.48
N ARG A 49 -58.55 -36.24 20.10
CA ARG A 49 -59.91 -36.24 20.70
C ARG A 49 -59.99 -36.24 22.23
N ALA A 50 -60.65 -35.25 22.70
CA ALA A 50 -61.89 -35.24 23.50
C ALA A 50 -61.82 -34.76 24.96
N ALA A 51 -62.71 -33.86 25.22
CA ALA A 51 -63.61 -33.70 26.36
C ALA A 51 -63.14 -32.90 27.59
N ALA A 52 -63.66 -31.70 27.64
CA ALA A 52 -64.69 -31.16 28.56
C ALA A 52 -64.30 -30.95 30.04
N LYS A 53 -64.50 -29.75 30.44
CA LYS A 53 -65.25 -29.13 31.54
C LYS A 53 -64.45 -28.13 32.36
N SER A 54 -64.74 -26.89 32.20
CA SER A 54 -65.39 -25.91 33.12
C SER A 54 -64.66 -25.53 34.40
N HIS A 55 -64.67 -24.25 34.58
CA HIS A 55 -64.61 -23.41 35.82
C HIS A 55 -63.28 -22.83 36.22
N GLY A 56 -63.30 -21.52 36.35
CA GLY A 56 -62.38 -20.80 37.17
C GLY A 56 -61.90 -19.46 36.57
N ALA A 57 -62.67 -18.41 36.81
CA ALA A 57 -62.25 -17.04 36.61
C ALA A 57 -60.98 -16.75 37.47
N GLY A 58 -59.90 -16.42 36.82
CA GLY A 58 -58.70 -15.94 37.46
C GLY A 58 -58.05 -14.95 36.54
N SER A 59 -58.34 -13.67 36.70
CA SER A 59 -57.65 -12.56 36.07
C SER A 59 -56.21 -12.54 36.50
N HIS A 60 -55.33 -13.23 35.77
CA HIS A 60 -53.90 -13.01 35.89
C HIS A 60 -53.41 -12.06 34.82
N ASN A 61 -53.24 -10.81 35.22
CA ASN A 61 -52.60 -9.74 34.50
C ASN A 61 -51.16 -10.15 34.18
N HIS A 62 -50.96 -10.83 33.07
CA HIS A 62 -49.62 -11.12 32.57
C HIS A 62 -49.02 -9.82 32.05
N LYS A 63 -48.25 -9.12 32.88
CA LYS A 63 -47.29 -8.11 32.47
C LYS A 63 -46.35 -8.78 31.47
N ARG A 64 -46.66 -8.66 30.17
CA ARG A 64 -45.77 -9.00 29.07
C ARG A 64 -44.47 -8.20 29.28
N ARG A 65 -43.46 -8.87 29.84
CA ARG A 65 -42.11 -8.32 29.97
C ARG A 65 -41.59 -7.92 28.57
N LYS A 66 -41.56 -6.62 28.29
CA LYS A 66 -40.91 -6.02 27.13
C LYS A 66 -39.38 -6.24 27.23
N ASN A 67 -38.91 -7.47 27.02
CA ASN A 67 -37.49 -7.80 27.10
C ASN A 67 -36.77 -7.67 25.75
N GLY A 68 -37.50 -7.37 24.65
CA GLY A 68 -36.95 -7.20 23.31
C GLY A 68 -36.10 -5.94 23.12
N ASN A 69 -36.39 -4.88 23.92
CA ASN A 69 -35.70 -3.58 23.73
C ASN A 69 -34.32 -3.53 24.40
N LYS A 70 -34.07 -4.34 25.41
CA LYS A 70 -32.76 -4.36 26.09
C LYS A 70 -31.68 -4.99 25.22
N LYS A 71 -31.96 -6.09 24.51
CA LYS A 71 -31.03 -6.74 23.59
C LYS A 71 -30.70 -5.84 22.40
N LYS A 72 -31.68 -5.15 21.83
CA LYS A 72 -31.46 -4.18 20.74
C LYS A 72 -30.59 -3.01 21.17
N LYS A 73 -30.79 -2.47 22.38
CA LYS A 73 -29.96 -1.39 22.94
C LYS A 73 -28.52 -1.83 23.17
N ILE A 74 -28.31 -3.06 23.64
CA ILE A 74 -26.96 -3.63 23.83
C ILE A 74 -26.27 -3.80 22.47
N ILE A 75 -26.95 -4.33 21.47
CA ILE A 75 -26.38 -4.52 20.11
C ILE A 75 -26.01 -3.16 19.50
N ILE A 76 -26.89 -2.16 19.62
CA ILE A 76 -26.59 -0.81 19.14
C ILE A 76 -25.40 -0.21 19.90
N GLY A 77 -25.32 -0.38 21.23
CA GLY A 77 -24.19 0.08 22.02
C GLY A 77 -22.86 -0.56 21.60
N VAL A 78 -22.85 -1.88 21.34
CA VAL A 78 -21.66 -2.60 20.84
C VAL A 78 -21.28 -2.11 19.45
N LEU A 79 -22.26 -1.87 18.57
CA LEU A 79 -22.03 -1.35 17.22
C LEU A 79 -21.41 0.04 17.23
N ILE A 80 -21.93 0.93 18.09
CA ILE A 80 -21.38 2.28 18.29
C ILE A 80 -19.96 2.20 18.85
N ALA A 81 -19.72 1.34 19.86
CA ALA A 81 -18.38 1.15 20.41
C ALA A 81 -17.38 0.65 19.37
N LEU A 82 -17.81 -0.25 18.48
CA LEU A 82 -17.00 -0.78 17.40
C LEU A 82 -16.67 0.30 16.35
N ILE A 83 -17.64 1.13 15.99
CA ILE A 83 -17.44 2.27 15.10
C ILE A 83 -16.44 3.26 15.69
N VAL A 84 -16.59 3.61 16.98
CA VAL A 84 -15.67 4.53 17.68
C VAL A 84 -14.26 3.94 17.72
N LEU A 85 -14.13 2.63 17.95
CA LEU A 85 -12.83 1.95 17.93
C LEU A 85 -12.18 1.99 16.55
N VAL A 86 -12.94 1.73 15.48
CA VAL A 86 -12.44 1.80 14.10
C VAL A 86 -12.03 3.22 13.74
N LEU A 87 -12.83 4.21 14.07
CA LEU A 87 -12.51 5.63 13.84
C LEU A 87 -11.29 6.08 14.64
N GLY A 88 -11.17 5.66 15.90
CA GLY A 88 -10.01 5.95 16.73
C GLY A 88 -8.74 5.30 16.18
N PHE A 89 -8.82 4.05 15.75
CA PHE A 89 -7.71 3.34 15.14
C PHE A 89 -7.29 3.98 13.82
N SER A 90 -8.24 4.30 12.94
CA SER A 90 -7.93 4.96 11.65
C SER A 90 -7.33 6.35 11.86
N GLY A 91 -7.80 7.11 12.86
CA GLY A 91 -7.22 8.39 13.23
C GLY A 91 -5.78 8.25 13.75
N ALA A 92 -5.52 7.24 14.58
CA ALA A 92 -4.17 6.96 15.08
C ALA A 92 -3.22 6.53 13.95
N VAL A 93 -3.67 5.68 13.03
CA VAL A 93 -2.90 5.28 11.84
C VAL A 93 -2.63 6.48 10.94
N TYR A 94 -3.64 7.32 10.72
CA TYR A 94 -3.47 8.54 9.94
C TYR A 94 -2.46 9.50 10.57
N ALA A 95 -2.54 9.73 11.88
CA ALA A 95 -1.60 10.57 12.61
C ALA A 95 -0.17 9.98 12.59
N TYR A 96 -0.03 8.65 12.73
CA TYR A 96 1.24 7.95 12.62
C TYR A 96 1.86 8.11 11.23
N ILE A 97 1.04 7.94 10.19
CA ILE A 97 1.46 8.15 8.79
C ILE A 97 1.91 9.60 8.61
N GLN A 98 1.10 10.58 8.98
CA GLN A 98 1.44 12.01 8.86
C GLN A 98 2.70 12.38 9.63
N HIS A 99 2.88 11.85 10.83
CA HIS A 99 4.09 12.09 11.62
C HIS A 99 5.35 11.52 10.94
N ASN A 100 5.26 10.36 10.32
CA ASN A 100 6.40 9.75 9.61
C ASN A 100 6.60 10.38 8.22
N PHE A 101 5.54 10.72 7.50
CA PHE A 101 5.63 11.47 6.26
C PHE A 101 6.17 12.90 6.47
N GLY A 102 5.87 13.53 7.61
CA GLY A 102 6.46 14.82 7.97
C GLY A 102 7.99 14.76 8.14
N LYS A 103 8.53 13.58 8.49
CA LYS A 103 9.99 13.34 8.52
C LYS A 103 10.59 13.07 7.15
N MET A 104 9.79 12.56 6.23
CA MET A 104 10.16 12.32 4.82
C MET A 104 9.97 13.57 3.95
N ASN A 105 9.23 14.54 4.42
CA ASN A 105 9.21 15.86 3.80
C ASN A 105 10.57 16.51 4.05
N GLY A 106 11.53 16.15 3.23
CA GLY A 106 12.54 17.10 2.83
C GLY A 106 11.78 18.32 2.35
N GLN A 107 11.63 19.32 3.18
CA GLN A 107 11.20 20.65 2.81
C GLN A 107 12.26 21.19 1.88
N ASN A 108 12.13 20.85 0.64
CA ASN A 108 12.98 21.48 -0.31
C ASN A 108 12.18 21.58 -1.59
N GLU A 109 11.40 22.64 -1.68
CA GLU A 109 11.35 23.33 -2.93
C GLU A 109 12.82 23.56 -3.29
N PHE A 110 13.36 22.69 -4.13
CA PHE A 110 14.50 23.06 -4.91
C PHE A 110 14.20 24.39 -5.57
N ASP A 111 15.10 25.33 -5.52
CA ASP A 111 15.12 26.25 -6.63
C ASP A 111 15.47 25.39 -7.86
N LEU A 112 14.42 24.99 -8.59
CA LEU A 112 14.56 24.14 -9.79
C LEU A 112 15.63 24.66 -10.73
N LYS A 113 15.87 25.99 -10.71
CA LYS A 113 16.92 26.66 -11.50
C LYS A 113 18.31 26.16 -11.12
N ASP A 114 18.56 25.85 -9.85
CA ASP A 114 19.90 25.47 -9.39
C ASP A 114 20.25 24.02 -9.72
N VAL A 115 19.27 23.17 -9.94
CA VAL A 115 19.47 21.74 -10.27
C VAL A 115 19.22 21.39 -11.73
N LEU A 116 18.83 22.37 -12.54
CA LEU A 116 18.55 22.16 -13.95
C LEU A 116 19.78 21.64 -14.69
N ASN A 117 19.55 20.66 -15.56
CA ASN A 117 20.57 20.20 -16.49
C ASN A 117 20.65 21.14 -17.69
N GLU A 118 21.73 21.90 -17.77
CA GLU A 118 21.98 22.85 -18.89
C GLU A 118 22.20 22.14 -20.23
N ASN A 119 22.55 20.86 -20.21
CA ASN A 119 22.75 20.06 -21.43
C ASN A 119 21.44 19.70 -22.14
N ILE A 120 20.30 19.80 -21.45
CA ILE A 120 18.99 19.46 -22.00
C ILE A 120 18.28 20.72 -22.46
N SER A 121 17.84 20.76 -23.73
CA SER A 121 17.08 21.88 -24.26
C SER A 121 15.76 22.09 -23.50
N LEU A 122 15.27 23.32 -23.47
CA LEU A 122 14.00 23.67 -22.81
C LEU A 122 12.83 22.84 -23.35
N GLU A 123 12.78 22.60 -24.66
CA GLU A 123 11.75 21.80 -25.29
C GLU A 123 11.80 20.33 -24.83
N MET A 124 13.00 19.74 -24.76
CA MET A 124 13.17 18.37 -24.28
C MET A 124 12.80 18.27 -22.81
N ARG A 125 13.17 19.24 -22.00
CA ARG A 125 12.82 19.30 -20.57
C ARG A 125 11.31 19.34 -20.37
N ASP A 126 10.60 20.22 -21.06
CA ASP A 126 9.13 20.33 -21.01
C ASP A 126 8.46 19.01 -21.42
N LYS A 127 8.99 18.33 -22.44
CA LYS A 127 8.50 17.02 -22.84
C LYS A 127 8.74 15.94 -21.77
N MET A 128 9.89 15.96 -21.13
CA MET A 128 10.21 15.02 -20.03
C MET A 128 9.30 15.26 -18.81
N GLU A 129 9.07 16.51 -18.41
CA GLU A 129 8.22 16.85 -17.27
C GLU A 129 6.75 16.53 -17.49
N LYS A 130 6.24 16.69 -18.70
CA LYS A 130 4.86 16.33 -19.04
C LYS A 130 4.63 14.83 -19.04
N GLY A 131 5.59 14.05 -19.55
CA GLY A 131 5.47 12.61 -19.71
C GLY A 131 5.92 11.80 -18.50
N TYR A 132 6.84 12.33 -17.72
CA TYR A 132 7.51 11.59 -16.65
C TYR A 132 7.67 12.40 -15.39
N TRP A 133 7.64 11.71 -14.26
CA TRP A 133 8.02 12.25 -12.97
C TRP A 133 9.28 11.53 -12.48
N THR A 134 10.40 12.26 -12.42
CA THR A 134 11.70 11.68 -12.06
C THR A 134 12.12 12.16 -10.68
N ILE A 135 12.34 11.22 -9.78
CA ILE A 135 12.63 11.45 -8.36
C ILE A 135 13.94 10.77 -7.99
N ALA A 136 14.81 11.48 -7.26
CA ALA A 136 15.96 10.86 -6.60
C ALA A 136 15.57 10.39 -5.19
N VAL A 137 15.97 9.17 -4.84
CA VAL A 137 15.80 8.60 -3.50
C VAL A 137 17.17 8.38 -2.90
N PHE A 138 17.42 9.01 -1.74
CA PHE A 138 18.69 8.94 -1.03
C PHE A 138 18.51 8.18 0.29
N GLY A 139 19.29 7.13 0.50
CA GLY A 139 19.43 6.48 1.80
C GLY A 139 20.70 6.98 2.48
N LEU A 140 20.57 7.61 3.64
CA LEU A 140 21.66 8.21 4.37
C LEU A 140 22.08 7.32 5.54
N ASP A 141 23.39 7.11 5.72
CA ASP A 141 23.92 6.57 6.97
C ASP A 141 24.17 7.72 7.94
N SER A 142 23.16 8.03 8.73
CA SER A 142 23.23 9.09 9.74
C SER A 142 23.06 8.49 11.13
N ARG A 143 24.10 8.54 11.94
CA ARG A 143 24.09 8.04 13.32
C ARG A 143 23.32 8.95 14.29
N ASP A 144 23.21 10.23 13.95
CA ASP A 144 22.56 11.27 14.75
C ASP A 144 21.20 11.70 14.17
N GLY A 145 20.76 11.07 13.08
CA GLY A 145 19.50 11.41 12.38
C GLY A 145 19.60 12.69 11.55
N SER A 146 20.79 13.26 11.35
CA SER A 146 20.96 14.43 10.47
C SER A 146 20.80 14.02 9.00
N THR A 147 20.09 14.81 8.22
CA THR A 147 19.84 14.57 6.79
C THR A 147 20.45 15.64 5.88
N GLY A 148 21.25 16.53 6.47
CA GLY A 148 21.84 17.65 5.76
C GLY A 148 23.25 17.41 5.20
N LYS A 149 23.93 18.52 4.92
CA LYS A 149 25.35 18.52 4.54
C LYS A 149 26.19 17.78 5.58
N GLY A 150 27.19 17.06 5.12
CA GLY A 150 28.05 16.24 5.97
C GLY A 150 27.64 14.78 6.04
N SER A 151 26.37 14.45 5.72
CA SER A 151 25.92 13.05 5.61
C SER A 151 26.30 12.49 4.25
N GLN A 152 26.66 11.21 4.20
CA GLN A 152 26.92 10.52 2.94
C GLN A 152 25.69 9.70 2.53
N SER A 153 25.39 9.71 1.23
CA SER A 153 24.34 8.87 0.68
C SER A 153 24.91 7.50 0.31
N ASP A 154 24.53 6.48 1.07
CA ASP A 154 24.96 5.10 0.82
C ASP A 154 24.06 4.39 -0.19
N VAL A 155 22.82 4.81 -0.30
CA VAL A 155 21.87 4.37 -1.30
C VAL A 155 21.47 5.55 -2.17
N ILE A 156 21.57 5.39 -3.47
CA ILE A 156 21.15 6.37 -4.48
C ILE A 156 20.31 5.64 -5.51
N MET A 157 19.04 5.98 -5.60
CA MET A 157 18.12 5.41 -6.58
C MET A 157 17.41 6.53 -7.34
N ILE A 158 17.11 6.26 -8.60
CA ILE A 158 16.33 7.17 -9.45
C ILE A 158 15.05 6.43 -9.80
N ALA A 159 13.92 6.99 -9.41
CA ALA A 159 12.60 6.51 -9.77
C ALA A 159 12.04 7.38 -10.90
N ASN A 160 11.67 6.75 -12.00
CA ASN A 160 11.06 7.42 -13.15
C ASN A 160 9.66 6.85 -13.35
N LEU A 161 8.65 7.67 -13.12
CA LEU A 161 7.24 7.31 -13.29
C LEU A 161 6.73 7.88 -14.61
N ASN A 162 6.27 7.00 -15.49
CA ASN A 162 5.51 7.41 -16.67
C ASN A 162 4.09 7.81 -16.24
N ARG A 163 3.73 9.07 -16.47
CA ARG A 163 2.45 9.63 -16.01
C ARG A 163 1.24 9.18 -16.82
N GLU A 164 1.47 8.68 -18.04
CA GLU A 164 0.41 8.14 -18.90
C GLU A 164 0.09 6.68 -18.58
N THR A 165 1.15 5.85 -18.47
CA THR A 165 0.98 4.40 -18.32
C THR A 165 1.01 3.93 -16.87
N GLY A 166 1.51 4.75 -15.94
CA GLY A 166 1.76 4.37 -14.56
C GLY A 166 2.98 3.44 -14.39
N GLU A 167 3.76 3.19 -15.44
CA GLU A 167 4.97 2.38 -15.36
C GLU A 167 6.04 3.09 -14.53
N ILE A 168 6.67 2.35 -13.62
CA ILE A 168 7.76 2.85 -12.79
C ILE A 168 9.05 2.11 -13.17
N LYS A 169 10.10 2.87 -13.48
CA LYS A 169 11.46 2.38 -13.66
C LYS A 169 12.33 2.81 -12.50
N LEU A 170 13.06 1.87 -11.91
CA LEU A 170 14.00 2.13 -10.84
C LEU A 170 15.42 1.85 -11.33
N VAL A 171 16.30 2.81 -11.11
CA VAL A 171 17.73 2.70 -11.43
C VAL A 171 18.53 2.95 -10.16
N SER A 172 19.40 2.03 -9.79
CA SER A 172 20.33 2.21 -8.70
C SER A 172 21.65 2.78 -9.21
N VAL A 173 22.13 3.82 -8.58
CA VAL A 173 23.45 4.42 -8.86
C VAL A 173 24.39 4.02 -7.72
N PHE A 174 25.50 3.36 -8.06
CA PHE A 174 26.48 2.98 -7.06
C PHE A 174 27.11 4.22 -6.41
N ARG A 175 27.14 4.26 -5.09
CA ARG A 175 27.67 5.39 -4.31
C ARG A 175 29.11 5.77 -4.68
N ASP A 176 29.90 4.81 -5.13
CA ASP A 176 31.30 4.99 -5.53
C ASP A 176 31.48 5.35 -7.00
N THR A 177 30.38 5.57 -7.75
CA THR A 177 30.44 6.02 -9.15
C THR A 177 31.19 7.32 -9.23
N TYR A 178 32.24 7.39 -10.05
CA TYR A 178 33.12 8.54 -10.19
C TYR A 178 32.55 9.53 -11.21
N LEU A 179 32.06 10.66 -10.71
CA LEU A 179 31.36 11.67 -11.50
C LEU A 179 31.88 13.07 -11.15
N ASN A 180 31.53 14.05 -12.00
CA ASN A 180 31.74 15.46 -11.68
C ASN A 180 30.71 15.89 -10.62
N VAL A 181 31.17 16.09 -9.39
CA VAL A 181 30.30 16.31 -8.22
C VAL A 181 29.97 17.77 -7.94
N ASN A 182 30.55 18.72 -8.70
CA ASN A 182 30.26 20.15 -8.55
C ASN A 182 30.52 20.95 -9.85
N ASP A 183 30.22 22.25 -9.81
CA ASP A 183 30.41 23.16 -10.96
C ASP A 183 31.88 23.53 -11.21
N LYS A 184 32.78 23.18 -10.28
CA LYS A 184 34.20 23.45 -10.40
C LYS A 184 34.98 22.31 -11.10
N ASN A 185 34.27 21.41 -11.76
CA ASN A 185 34.83 20.23 -12.44
C ASN A 185 35.62 19.33 -11.48
N THR A 186 35.15 19.19 -10.26
CA THR A 186 35.73 18.27 -9.28
C THR A 186 35.14 16.89 -9.47
N TYR A 187 35.97 15.91 -9.79
CA TYR A 187 35.56 14.53 -9.93
C TYR A 187 35.77 13.78 -8.62
N ASN A 188 34.75 13.10 -8.16
CA ASN A 188 34.76 12.30 -6.94
C ASN A 188 33.67 11.23 -7.00
N LYS A 189 33.57 10.38 -5.97
CA LYS A 189 32.45 9.48 -5.76
C LYS A 189 31.15 10.27 -5.63
N ILE A 190 30.07 9.81 -6.25
CA ILE A 190 28.79 10.54 -6.26
C ILE A 190 28.23 10.79 -4.84
N ASN A 191 28.48 9.89 -3.87
CA ASN A 191 28.07 10.10 -2.48
C ASN A 191 28.73 11.35 -1.85
N ALA A 192 29.89 11.77 -2.33
CA ALA A 192 30.55 12.98 -1.88
C ALA A 192 29.77 14.26 -2.28
N ALA A 193 29.01 14.23 -3.38
CA ALA A 193 28.18 15.35 -3.77
C ALA A 193 27.15 15.68 -2.68
N TYR A 194 26.53 14.65 -2.09
CA TYR A 194 25.58 14.81 -0.99
C TYR A 194 26.27 15.40 0.25
N ALA A 195 27.43 14.90 0.62
CA ALA A 195 28.20 15.41 1.76
C ALA A 195 28.62 16.88 1.58
N MET A 196 28.93 17.30 0.35
CA MET A 196 29.39 18.65 0.04
C MET A 196 28.25 19.69 0.05
N GLY A 197 27.10 19.37 -0.52
CA GLY A 197 26.03 20.32 -0.74
C GLY A 197 24.63 19.81 -0.42
N GLY A 198 24.51 18.63 0.17
CA GLY A 198 23.23 18.03 0.47
C GLY A 198 22.54 17.42 -0.77
N PRO A 199 21.24 17.18 -0.69
CA PRO A 199 20.48 16.55 -1.77
C PRO A 199 20.49 17.35 -3.07
N GLU A 200 20.43 18.66 -2.99
CA GLU A 200 20.49 19.55 -4.17
C GLU A 200 21.76 19.33 -4.98
N GLN A 201 22.92 19.34 -4.33
CA GLN A 201 24.20 19.11 -5.00
C GLN A 201 24.28 17.69 -5.60
N ALA A 202 23.73 16.70 -4.90
CA ALA A 202 23.67 15.34 -5.41
C ALA A 202 22.77 15.23 -6.64
N VAL A 203 21.57 15.84 -6.62
CA VAL A 203 20.65 15.88 -7.76
C VAL A 203 21.28 16.61 -8.94
N LYS A 204 21.91 17.76 -8.70
CA LYS A 204 22.61 18.52 -9.74
C LYS A 204 23.71 17.69 -10.41
N ALA A 205 24.50 16.97 -9.61
CA ALA A 205 25.54 16.09 -10.13
C ALA A 205 24.93 14.93 -10.95
N LEU A 206 23.85 14.30 -10.50
CA LEU A 206 23.16 13.24 -11.25
C LEU A 206 22.58 13.77 -12.57
N ASN A 207 21.89 14.91 -12.53
CA ASN A 207 21.30 15.53 -13.72
C ASN A 207 22.38 15.83 -14.77
N LYS A 208 23.48 16.46 -14.35
CA LYS A 208 24.56 16.88 -15.24
C LYS A 208 25.31 15.71 -15.87
N ASN A 209 25.60 14.64 -15.11
CA ASN A 209 26.44 13.56 -15.62
C ASN A 209 25.67 12.46 -16.31
N LEU A 210 24.36 12.33 -16.08
CA LEU A 210 23.52 11.26 -16.61
C LEU A 210 22.44 11.77 -17.57
N ASP A 211 22.49 13.06 -17.94
CA ASP A 211 21.51 13.71 -18.80
C ASP A 211 20.06 13.50 -18.34
N LEU A 212 19.84 13.60 -17.02
CA LEU A 212 18.53 13.43 -16.39
C LEU A 212 17.88 14.78 -16.09
N ASN A 213 16.56 14.74 -15.89
CA ASN A 213 15.76 15.85 -15.37
C ASN A 213 15.06 15.42 -14.07
N ILE A 214 15.86 15.26 -13.01
CA ILE A 214 15.35 14.98 -11.66
C ILE A 214 14.86 16.28 -11.06
N THR A 215 13.60 16.34 -10.68
CA THR A 215 12.94 17.55 -10.16
C THR A 215 12.53 17.40 -8.68
N HIS A 216 12.64 16.21 -8.11
CA HIS A 216 12.27 15.93 -6.73
C HIS A 216 13.23 14.93 -6.10
N TYR A 217 13.28 14.92 -4.77
CA TYR A 217 14.01 13.90 -4.02
C TYR A 217 13.31 13.50 -2.71
N VAL A 218 13.68 12.33 -2.20
CA VAL A 218 13.22 11.79 -0.90
C VAL A 218 14.39 11.23 -0.14
#